data_2b1237b0966459cf14d46ca494ec407d
#
_entry.id   2b1237b0966459cf14d46ca494ec407d
#
_cell.length_a   1.000
_cell.length_b   1.000
_cell.length_c   1.000
_cell.angle_alpha   90.00
_cell.angle_beta   90.00
_cell.angle_gamma   90.00
#
_symmetry.space_group_name_H-M   'P 1'
#
loop_
_entity.id
_entity.type
_entity.pdbx_description
1 polymer ?
#
loop_
_entity_poly.entity_id
_entity_poly.type
_entity_poly.pdbx_seq_one_letter_code
_entity_poly.pdbx_strand_id
1 'polypeptide(L)'
;MTTILQLSDLHLFADPDAVLFGIPTRRTLRDVLAHIEASGLQPHHVVVTGDHTHDELPETYADVRELLTPFLDRLHQVPGNHDDRARLREGFSDRIGGTGAERITFSFEADGWLCLGLDTHIPGEVGGRIGPEQIEWVRSRVGERQPRGVVLFMHHPPVELGVAWLDRIGVEDRAALQELLAEEPRIRLVSCGHVHHESSHRVGGAEVVTVPSTGLQFSPLSQEAEFVAAPPGYRIIELHGDICATSVVRLPEALFTPVQPPAEL
;
A
#
# COMPACT_ATOMS: atom_id res chain seq x y z
N MET A 1 -10.53 -13.08 -15.95
CA MET A 1 -9.24 -12.47 -15.50
C MET A 1 -9.53 -11.11 -14.92
N THR A 2 -9.09 -10.86 -13.71
CA THR A 2 -9.23 -9.56 -13.04
C THR A 2 -7.86 -8.95 -12.83
N THR A 3 -7.72 -7.67 -13.17
CA THR A 3 -6.50 -6.88 -12.98
C THR A 3 -6.71 -5.88 -11.85
N ILE A 4 -5.82 -5.88 -10.87
CA ILE A 4 -5.78 -4.93 -9.76
C ILE A 4 -4.53 -4.07 -9.92
N LEU A 5 -4.71 -2.76 -9.87
CA LEU A 5 -3.63 -1.77 -9.81
C LEU A 5 -3.40 -1.40 -8.35
N GLN A 6 -2.17 -1.52 -7.86
CA GLN A 6 -1.79 -1.04 -6.53
C GLN A 6 -0.88 0.17 -6.65
N LEU A 7 -1.26 1.23 -5.97
CA LEU A 7 -0.47 2.43 -5.69
C LEU A 7 -0.17 2.48 -4.20
N SER A 8 0.91 3.12 -3.79
CA SER A 8 1.27 3.29 -2.38
C SER A 8 2.18 4.49 -2.19
N ASP A 9 2.20 5.00 -0.96
CA ASP A 9 3.18 5.99 -0.52
C ASP A 9 3.18 7.22 -1.43
N LEU A 10 1.98 7.84 -1.55
CA LEU A 10 1.77 9.00 -2.41
C LEU A 10 2.40 10.26 -1.80
N HIS A 11 2.33 10.39 -0.46
CA HIS A 11 2.92 11.47 0.35
C HIS A 11 2.66 12.87 -0.21
N LEU A 12 1.42 13.16 -0.55
CA LEU A 12 1.06 14.50 -1.00
C LEU A 12 1.08 15.50 0.15
N PHE A 13 1.23 16.76 -0.20
CA PHE A 13 1.12 17.92 0.69
C PHE A 13 0.02 18.85 0.21
N ALA A 14 -0.58 19.62 1.13
CA ALA A 14 -1.52 20.69 0.78
C ALA A 14 -0.85 21.78 -0.06
N ASP A 15 0.39 22.12 0.25
CA ASP A 15 1.21 22.98 -0.60
C ASP A 15 1.57 22.25 -1.90
N PRO A 16 1.10 22.72 -3.08
CA PRO A 16 1.35 22.05 -4.35
C PRO A 16 2.84 22.07 -4.78
N ASP A 17 3.63 22.97 -4.22
CA ASP A 17 5.06 23.12 -4.52
C ASP A 17 5.96 22.43 -3.48
N ALA A 18 5.38 21.80 -2.45
CA ALA A 18 6.13 21.06 -1.46
C ALA A 18 6.86 19.86 -2.05
N VAL A 19 8.01 19.56 -1.47
CA VAL A 19 8.86 18.43 -1.86
C VAL A 19 9.18 17.56 -0.65
N LEU A 20 9.16 16.25 -0.82
CA LEU A 20 9.62 15.28 0.17
C LEU A 20 11.06 14.93 -0.13
N PHE A 21 11.99 15.44 0.66
CA PHE A 21 13.44 15.25 0.43
C PHE A 21 13.87 15.52 -1.03
N GLY A 22 13.39 16.63 -1.58
CA GLY A 22 13.70 17.04 -2.96
C GLY A 22 12.84 16.38 -4.05
N ILE A 23 11.95 15.47 -3.70
CA ILE A 23 11.02 14.84 -4.63
C ILE A 23 9.67 15.57 -4.62
N PRO A 24 9.21 16.17 -5.73
CA PRO A 24 7.89 16.79 -5.84
C PRO A 24 6.80 15.71 -6.01
N THR A 25 6.32 15.15 -4.89
CA THR A 25 5.48 13.95 -4.86
C THR A 25 4.17 14.09 -5.66
N ARG A 26 3.58 15.29 -5.67
CA ARG A 26 2.41 15.59 -6.52
C ARG A 26 2.73 15.44 -8.01
N ARG A 27 3.90 15.87 -8.45
CA ARG A 27 4.32 15.76 -9.84
C ARG A 27 4.61 14.31 -10.20
N THR A 28 5.35 13.60 -9.36
CA THR A 28 5.67 12.18 -9.63
C THR A 28 4.42 11.31 -9.66
N LEU A 29 3.43 11.54 -8.77
CA LEU A 29 2.14 10.85 -8.86
C LEU A 29 1.43 11.13 -10.19
N ARG A 30 1.38 12.38 -10.65
CA ARG A 30 0.81 12.71 -11.97
C ARG A 30 1.52 11.98 -13.11
N ASP A 31 2.84 11.90 -13.05
CA ASP A 31 3.63 11.21 -14.07
C ASP A 31 3.35 9.69 -14.05
N VAL A 32 3.18 9.08 -12.86
CA VAL A 32 2.75 7.68 -12.70
C VAL A 32 1.34 7.46 -13.29
N LEU A 33 0.39 8.33 -12.97
CA LEU A 33 -0.98 8.23 -13.48
C LEU A 33 -1.02 8.39 -15.01
N ALA A 34 -0.27 9.33 -15.57
CA ALA A 34 -0.14 9.52 -17.01
C ALA A 34 0.49 8.30 -17.70
N HIS A 35 1.47 7.67 -17.06
CA HIS A 35 2.08 6.42 -17.57
C HIS A 35 1.06 5.27 -17.58
N ILE A 36 0.25 5.13 -16.53
CA ILE A 36 -0.82 4.13 -16.46
C ILE A 36 -1.82 4.37 -17.61
N GLU A 37 -2.26 5.61 -17.81
CA GLU A 37 -3.18 5.97 -18.90
C GLU A 37 -2.57 5.65 -20.27
N ALA A 38 -1.32 6.05 -20.52
CA ALA A 38 -0.61 5.83 -21.77
C ALA A 38 -0.36 4.36 -22.06
N SER A 39 -0.25 3.50 -21.03
CA SER A 39 -0.09 2.06 -21.18
C SER A 39 -1.37 1.35 -21.67
N GLY A 40 -2.51 2.03 -21.63
CA GLY A 40 -3.82 1.45 -21.94
C GLY A 40 -4.33 0.48 -20.87
N LEU A 41 -3.70 0.41 -19.69
CA LEU A 41 -4.12 -0.45 -18.60
C LEU A 41 -5.52 -0.05 -18.11
N GLN A 42 -6.44 -1.01 -18.08
CA GLN A 42 -7.80 -0.84 -17.56
C GLN A 42 -7.98 -1.73 -16.32
N PRO A 43 -7.59 -1.26 -15.13
CA PRO A 43 -7.73 -2.07 -13.92
C PRO A 43 -9.21 -2.22 -13.54
N HIS A 44 -9.59 -3.42 -13.10
CA HIS A 44 -10.91 -3.71 -12.57
C HIS A 44 -11.06 -3.16 -11.14
N HIS A 45 -9.98 -3.14 -10.38
CA HIS A 45 -9.88 -2.57 -9.04
C HIS A 45 -8.59 -1.77 -8.91
N VAL A 46 -8.63 -0.73 -8.09
CA VAL A 46 -7.46 0.05 -7.69
C VAL A 46 -7.35 0.01 -6.17
N VAL A 47 -6.16 -0.28 -5.67
CA VAL A 47 -5.89 -0.33 -4.23
C VAL A 47 -4.80 0.68 -3.90
N VAL A 48 -5.04 1.55 -2.90
CA VAL A 48 -4.00 2.39 -2.31
C VAL A 48 -3.65 1.82 -0.94
N THR A 49 -2.39 1.42 -0.78
CA THR A 49 -1.90 0.78 0.45
C THR A 49 -1.24 1.75 1.41
N GLY A 50 -1.85 2.92 1.60
CA GLY A 50 -1.49 3.89 2.63
C GLY A 50 -0.56 5.00 2.17
N ASP A 51 -0.30 5.90 3.13
CA ASP A 51 0.49 7.12 2.97
C ASP A 51 0.00 7.99 1.81
N HIS A 52 -1.33 8.30 1.87
CA HIS A 52 -1.97 9.18 0.91
C HIS A 52 -1.42 10.60 1.00
N THR A 53 -1.17 11.04 2.22
CA THR A 53 -0.67 12.38 2.54
C THR A 53 0.64 12.29 3.32
N HIS A 54 1.33 13.42 3.46
CA HIS A 54 2.47 13.55 4.37
C HIS A 54 2.16 14.50 5.54
N ASP A 55 1.17 15.37 5.38
CA ASP A 55 0.80 16.43 6.33
C ASP A 55 -0.57 16.22 6.99
N GLU A 56 -1.27 15.14 6.64
CA GLU A 56 -2.59 14.75 7.16
C GLU A 56 -3.69 15.82 6.98
N LEU A 57 -3.50 16.86 6.18
CA LEU A 57 -4.46 17.95 6.04
C LEU A 57 -5.67 17.55 5.19
N PRO A 58 -6.90 18.03 5.51
CA PRO A 58 -8.11 17.74 4.72
C PRO A 58 -7.98 18.14 3.25
N GLU A 59 -7.29 19.26 2.99
CA GLU A 59 -7.03 19.77 1.63
C GLU A 59 -6.19 18.77 0.84
N THR A 60 -5.24 18.11 1.49
CA THR A 60 -4.38 17.10 0.85
C THR A 60 -5.18 15.87 0.46
N TYR A 61 -6.10 15.38 1.32
CA TYR A 61 -6.99 14.28 0.96
C TYR A 61 -7.94 14.65 -0.19
N ALA A 62 -8.40 15.90 -0.26
CA ALA A 62 -9.20 16.38 -1.38
C ALA A 62 -8.39 16.35 -2.70
N ASP A 63 -7.13 16.74 -2.66
CA ASP A 63 -6.22 16.69 -3.81
C ASP A 63 -5.91 15.24 -4.25
N VAL A 64 -5.67 14.34 -3.29
CA VAL A 64 -5.53 12.89 -3.59
C VAL A 64 -6.77 12.38 -4.30
N ARG A 65 -7.95 12.72 -3.78
CA ARG A 65 -9.22 12.34 -4.39
C ARG A 65 -9.38 12.88 -5.80
N GLU A 66 -9.01 14.14 -6.04
CA GLU A 66 -9.06 14.76 -7.37
C GLU A 66 -8.16 14.00 -8.36
N LEU A 67 -6.92 13.72 -7.97
CA LEU A 67 -5.96 13.00 -8.82
C LEU A 67 -6.41 11.56 -9.11
N LEU A 68 -7.08 10.90 -8.16
CA LEU A 68 -7.60 9.55 -8.31
C LEU A 68 -9.01 9.49 -8.90
N THR A 69 -9.58 10.62 -9.36
CA THR A 69 -10.93 10.68 -9.96
C THR A 69 -11.19 9.59 -11.02
N PRO A 70 -10.25 9.24 -11.93
CA PRO A 70 -10.49 8.19 -12.93
C PRO A 70 -10.73 6.79 -12.36
N PHE A 71 -10.47 6.58 -11.07
CA PHE A 71 -10.53 5.29 -10.41
C PHE A 71 -11.54 5.21 -9.24
N LEU A 72 -12.21 6.32 -8.90
CA LEU A 72 -13.04 6.41 -7.70
C LEU A 72 -14.11 5.31 -7.59
N ASP A 73 -14.70 4.89 -8.70
CA ASP A 73 -15.75 3.86 -8.73
C ASP A 73 -15.26 2.47 -8.30
N ARG A 74 -13.95 2.20 -8.38
CA ARG A 74 -13.28 0.92 -8.11
C ARG A 74 -12.10 1.05 -7.15
N LEU A 75 -12.04 2.15 -6.40
CA LEU A 75 -10.96 2.46 -5.46
C LEU A 75 -11.22 1.82 -4.09
N HIS A 76 -10.19 1.17 -3.54
CA HIS A 76 -10.13 0.61 -2.21
C HIS A 76 -8.88 1.14 -1.50
N GLN A 77 -8.96 1.40 -0.20
CA GLN A 77 -7.89 2.11 0.51
C GLN A 77 -7.72 1.57 1.93
N VAL A 78 -6.48 1.51 2.39
CA VAL A 78 -6.11 1.36 3.79
C VAL A 78 -5.18 2.51 4.17
N PRO A 79 -5.16 2.98 5.42
CA PRO A 79 -4.25 4.04 5.85
C PRO A 79 -2.82 3.52 6.01
N GLY A 80 -1.86 4.41 5.82
CA GLY A 80 -0.47 4.24 6.26
C GLY A 80 -0.19 5.01 7.56
N ASN A 81 1.08 5.12 7.94
CA ASN A 81 1.47 5.84 9.15
C ASN A 81 1.41 7.36 9.00
N HIS A 82 1.42 7.88 7.77
CA HIS A 82 1.23 9.30 7.45
C HIS A 82 -0.23 9.64 7.10
N ASP A 83 -1.19 8.87 7.60
CA ASP A 83 -2.61 9.14 7.37
C ASP A 83 -3.37 9.33 8.67
N ASP A 84 -4.32 10.26 8.69
CA ASP A 84 -5.37 10.34 9.71
C ASP A 84 -6.63 9.63 9.24
N ARG A 85 -7.10 8.62 10.00
CA ARG A 85 -8.27 7.81 9.61
C ARG A 85 -9.55 8.63 9.44
N ALA A 86 -9.78 9.61 10.33
CA ALA A 86 -11.00 10.41 10.28
C ALA A 86 -11.01 11.28 9.04
N ARG A 87 -9.89 11.92 8.73
CA ARG A 87 -9.73 12.79 7.55
C ARG A 87 -9.72 12.00 6.24
N LEU A 88 -9.05 10.84 6.21
CA LEU A 88 -9.11 9.94 5.05
C LEU A 88 -10.56 9.51 4.78
N ARG A 89 -11.31 9.15 5.84
CA ARG A 89 -12.73 8.79 5.72
C ARG A 89 -13.60 9.97 5.26
N GLU A 90 -13.35 11.18 5.76
CA GLU A 90 -14.05 12.39 5.30
C GLU A 90 -13.80 12.67 3.83
N GLY A 91 -12.54 12.63 3.40
CA GLY A 91 -12.15 12.85 2.00
C GLY A 91 -12.74 11.83 1.03
N PHE A 92 -13.02 10.61 1.51
CA PHE A 92 -13.57 9.50 0.70
C PHE A 92 -14.83 8.90 1.30
N SER A 93 -15.71 9.74 1.85
CA SER A 93 -16.91 9.32 2.60
C SER A 93 -17.94 8.50 1.79
N ASP A 94 -17.91 8.58 0.48
CA ASP A 94 -18.67 7.74 -0.45
C ASP A 94 -18.02 6.37 -0.73
N ARG A 95 -16.78 6.17 -0.28
CA ARG A 95 -15.99 4.96 -0.53
C ARG A 95 -15.60 4.22 0.74
N ILE A 96 -15.36 4.94 1.83
CA ILE A 96 -14.91 4.40 3.11
C ILE A 96 -16.03 4.54 4.13
N GLY A 97 -16.60 3.41 4.54
CA GLY A 97 -17.61 3.35 5.59
C GLY A 97 -17.04 3.51 6.99
N GLY A 98 -17.93 3.44 8.01
CA GLY A 98 -17.55 3.60 9.43
C GLY A 98 -17.55 5.05 9.87
N THR A 99 -17.03 5.32 11.07
CA THR A 99 -17.05 6.65 11.69
C THR A 99 -15.72 7.00 12.37
N GLY A 100 -15.36 8.27 12.34
CA GLY A 100 -14.21 8.82 13.06
C GLY A 100 -12.91 8.05 12.84
N ALA A 101 -12.21 7.72 13.91
CA ALA A 101 -10.91 7.05 13.90
C ALA A 101 -10.97 5.51 13.94
N GLU A 102 -12.15 4.90 13.68
CA GLU A 102 -12.26 3.45 13.53
C GLU A 102 -11.32 2.94 12.43
N ARG A 103 -10.90 1.65 12.53
CA ARG A 103 -10.04 1.04 11.51
C ARG A 103 -10.69 1.08 10.13
N ILE A 104 -9.88 1.32 9.11
CA ILE A 104 -10.31 1.35 7.71
C ILE A 104 -9.90 0.05 7.06
N THR A 105 -10.87 -0.83 6.85
CA THR A 105 -10.68 -2.10 6.16
C THR A 105 -11.58 -2.18 4.96
N PHE A 106 -11.25 -3.03 4.00
CA PHE A 106 -12.13 -3.31 2.87
C PHE A 106 -12.17 -4.80 2.53
N SER A 107 -13.20 -5.20 1.82
CA SER A 107 -13.36 -6.55 1.27
C SER A 107 -14.05 -6.48 -0.07
N PHE A 108 -13.48 -7.14 -1.09
CA PHE A 108 -14.15 -7.35 -2.38
C PHE A 108 -13.79 -8.72 -2.95
N GLU A 109 -14.62 -9.20 -3.87
CA GLU A 109 -14.40 -10.46 -4.58
C GLU A 109 -14.06 -10.18 -6.06
N ALA A 110 -13.10 -10.94 -6.58
CA ALA A 110 -12.59 -10.80 -7.94
C ALA A 110 -12.21 -12.17 -8.52
N ASP A 111 -12.92 -12.64 -9.55
CA ASP A 111 -12.66 -13.93 -10.23
C ASP A 111 -12.60 -15.16 -9.28
N GLY A 112 -13.43 -15.14 -8.22
CA GLY A 112 -13.46 -16.18 -7.18
C GLY A 112 -12.38 -16.03 -6.10
N TRP A 113 -11.59 -14.98 -6.14
CA TRP A 113 -10.64 -14.58 -5.11
C TRP A 113 -11.27 -13.61 -4.14
N LEU A 114 -10.82 -13.65 -2.90
CA LEU A 114 -11.18 -12.70 -1.85
C LEU A 114 -10.01 -11.73 -1.64
N CYS A 115 -10.26 -10.44 -1.79
CA CYS A 115 -9.31 -9.37 -1.56
C CYS A 115 -9.68 -8.63 -0.28
N LEU A 116 -8.77 -8.54 0.68
CA LEU A 116 -8.99 -7.92 1.99
C LEU A 116 -7.94 -6.85 2.26
N GLY A 117 -8.37 -5.67 2.70
CA GLY A 117 -7.49 -4.62 3.18
C GLY A 117 -7.44 -4.59 4.70
N LEU A 118 -6.24 -4.60 5.27
CA LEU A 118 -5.96 -4.56 6.70
C LEU A 118 -5.36 -3.21 7.08
N ASP A 119 -5.92 -2.60 8.10
CA ASP A 119 -5.45 -1.34 8.67
C ASP A 119 -4.40 -1.59 9.74
N THR A 120 -3.15 -1.28 9.43
CA THR A 120 -2.01 -1.45 10.34
C THR A 120 -1.56 -0.16 11.02
N HIS A 121 -2.25 0.96 10.77
CA HIS A 121 -1.90 2.26 11.34
C HIS A 121 -2.03 2.29 12.87
N ILE A 122 -1.04 2.88 13.54
CA ILE A 122 -1.06 3.24 14.97
C ILE A 122 -0.93 4.76 15.04
N PRO A 123 -1.92 5.49 15.58
CA PRO A 123 -1.85 6.95 15.66
C PRO A 123 -0.58 7.44 16.37
N GLY A 124 0.20 8.28 15.67
CA GLY A 124 1.43 8.88 16.19
C GLY A 124 2.67 7.98 16.16
N GLU A 125 2.58 6.79 15.59
CA GLU A 125 3.70 5.86 15.45
C GLU A 125 4.05 5.63 13.97
N VAL A 126 5.33 5.37 13.68
CA VAL A 126 5.80 5.04 12.33
C VAL A 126 5.60 3.55 12.03
N GLY A 127 5.72 2.69 13.04
CA GLY A 127 5.45 1.25 12.93
C GLY A 127 3.96 0.92 12.92
N GLY A 128 3.64 -0.32 12.59
CA GLY A 128 2.26 -0.78 12.46
C GLY A 128 1.87 -1.92 13.39
N ARG A 129 0.56 -2.13 13.54
CA ARG A 129 -0.03 -3.25 14.30
C ARG A 129 -1.30 -3.75 13.62
N ILE A 130 -1.43 -5.06 13.52
CA ILE A 130 -2.62 -5.72 12.95
C ILE A 130 -3.71 -5.85 14.02
N GLY A 131 -3.38 -6.39 15.16
CA GLY A 131 -4.32 -6.71 16.23
C GLY A 131 -5.10 -8.00 16.00
N PRO A 132 -5.51 -8.68 17.10
CA PRO A 132 -6.19 -9.96 17.04
C PRO A 132 -7.57 -9.88 16.35
N GLU A 133 -8.24 -8.73 16.41
CA GLU A 133 -9.56 -8.53 15.80
C GLU A 133 -9.50 -8.63 14.27
N GLN A 134 -8.45 -8.12 13.63
CA GLN A 134 -8.30 -8.22 12.18
C GLN A 134 -7.88 -9.63 11.76
N ILE A 135 -7.04 -10.32 12.54
CA ILE A 135 -6.71 -11.73 12.31
C ILE A 135 -7.99 -12.59 12.33
N GLU A 136 -8.84 -12.40 13.34
CA GLU A 136 -10.11 -13.12 13.43
C GLU A 136 -11.08 -12.73 12.31
N TRP A 137 -11.11 -11.45 11.94
CA TRP A 137 -11.89 -10.99 10.79
C TRP A 137 -11.46 -11.66 9.49
N VAL A 138 -10.16 -11.80 9.22
CA VAL A 138 -9.66 -12.53 8.04
C VAL A 138 -10.12 -13.99 8.09
N ARG A 139 -9.96 -14.70 9.24
CA ARG A 139 -10.41 -16.08 9.41
C ARG A 139 -11.90 -16.24 9.11
N SER A 140 -12.73 -15.36 9.68
CA SER A 140 -14.19 -15.35 9.47
C SER A 140 -14.53 -15.15 7.99
N ARG A 141 -13.93 -14.12 7.34
CA ARG A 141 -14.20 -13.83 5.92
C ARG A 141 -13.81 -14.99 5.00
N VAL A 142 -12.65 -15.61 5.25
CA VAL A 142 -12.19 -16.78 4.49
C VAL A 142 -13.08 -17.98 4.72
N GLY A 143 -13.50 -18.23 5.98
CA GLY A 143 -14.43 -19.30 6.33
C GLY A 143 -15.81 -19.15 5.71
N GLU A 144 -16.38 -17.94 5.72
CA GLU A 144 -17.70 -17.63 5.17
C GLU A 144 -17.75 -17.70 3.64
N ARG A 145 -16.72 -17.19 2.96
CA ARG A 145 -16.71 -17.03 1.51
C ARG A 145 -16.16 -18.24 0.76
N GLN A 146 -15.36 -19.07 1.44
CA GLN A 146 -14.69 -20.24 0.82
C GLN A 146 -14.03 -19.88 -0.53
N PRO A 147 -13.20 -18.82 -0.59
CA PRO A 147 -12.64 -18.33 -1.83
C PRO A 147 -11.64 -19.32 -2.41
N ARG A 148 -11.38 -19.20 -3.71
CA ARG A 148 -10.35 -19.92 -4.44
C ARG A 148 -8.94 -19.57 -3.97
N GLY A 149 -8.72 -18.30 -3.66
CA GLY A 149 -7.52 -17.74 -3.06
C GLY A 149 -7.81 -16.41 -2.40
N VAL A 150 -6.86 -15.93 -1.61
CA VAL A 150 -6.97 -14.68 -0.86
C VAL A 150 -5.75 -13.81 -1.15
N VAL A 151 -6.01 -12.52 -1.39
CA VAL A 151 -5.00 -11.46 -1.43
C VAL A 151 -5.23 -10.53 -0.25
N LEU A 152 -4.21 -10.31 0.57
CA LEU A 152 -4.23 -9.31 1.63
C LEU A 152 -3.48 -8.06 1.17
N PHE A 153 -4.04 -6.90 1.48
CA PHE A 153 -3.41 -5.60 1.27
C PHE A 153 -3.23 -4.90 2.61
N MET A 154 -2.09 -4.33 2.87
CA MET A 154 -1.80 -3.59 4.08
C MET A 154 -0.66 -2.60 3.84
N HIS A 155 -0.47 -1.64 4.76
CA HIS A 155 0.61 -0.69 4.57
C HIS A 155 1.96 -1.29 5.00
N HIS A 156 2.12 -1.63 6.27
CA HIS A 156 3.39 -2.13 6.82
C HIS A 156 3.60 -3.61 6.50
N PRO A 157 4.80 -4.02 6.02
CA PRO A 157 5.12 -5.42 5.75
C PRO A 157 5.15 -6.27 7.05
N PRO A 158 4.58 -7.50 7.03
CA PRO A 158 4.59 -8.40 8.18
C PRO A 158 5.81 -9.33 8.20
N VAL A 159 6.91 -8.92 7.57
CA VAL A 159 8.16 -9.68 7.47
C VAL A 159 9.35 -8.77 7.73
N GLU A 160 10.47 -9.36 8.11
CA GLU A 160 11.76 -8.68 8.07
C GLU A 160 12.29 -8.66 6.64
N LEU A 161 12.74 -7.49 6.21
CA LEU A 161 13.27 -7.26 4.87
C LEU A 161 14.79 -7.46 4.82
N GLY A 162 15.43 -7.59 5.99
CA GLY A 162 16.89 -7.61 6.13
C GLY A 162 17.53 -6.23 6.03
N VAL A 163 16.73 -5.18 6.18
CA VAL A 163 17.13 -3.76 6.18
C VAL A 163 16.83 -3.19 7.56
N ALA A 164 17.85 -3.09 8.41
CA ALA A 164 17.67 -2.91 9.86
C ALA A 164 16.80 -1.71 10.26
N TRP A 165 16.87 -0.58 9.56
CA TRP A 165 16.05 0.59 9.90
C TRP A 165 14.58 0.39 9.51
N LEU A 166 14.29 -0.27 8.38
CA LEU A 166 12.93 -0.62 7.96
C LEU A 166 12.32 -1.72 8.84
N ASP A 167 13.12 -2.69 9.26
CA ASP A 167 12.66 -3.78 10.11
C ASP A 167 12.23 -3.29 11.50
N ARG A 168 12.78 -2.14 11.98
CA ARG A 168 12.36 -1.49 13.23
C ARG A 168 10.99 -0.80 13.16
N ILE A 169 10.57 -0.40 11.97
CA ILE A 169 9.32 0.32 11.72
C ILE A 169 8.26 -0.53 11.00
N GLY A 170 8.45 -1.86 10.96
CA GLY A 170 7.48 -2.80 10.41
C GLY A 170 6.30 -3.07 11.36
N VAL A 171 5.64 -4.21 11.18
CA VAL A 171 4.52 -4.63 12.03
C VAL A 171 5.03 -5.20 13.35
N GLU A 172 4.59 -4.66 14.50
CA GLU A 172 5.00 -5.09 15.84
C GLU A 172 4.55 -6.53 16.16
N ASP A 173 3.31 -6.87 15.84
CA ASP A 173 2.66 -8.15 16.11
C ASP A 173 2.64 -9.09 14.89
N ARG A 174 3.64 -8.99 14.01
CA ARG A 174 3.74 -9.77 12.76
C ARG A 174 3.62 -11.28 12.93
N ALA A 175 4.03 -11.80 14.09
CA ALA A 175 3.99 -13.25 14.36
C ALA A 175 2.57 -13.83 14.21
N ALA A 176 1.55 -13.11 14.68
CA ALA A 176 0.16 -13.56 14.58
C ALA A 176 -0.32 -13.67 13.11
N LEU A 177 0.09 -12.74 12.25
CA LEU A 177 -0.21 -12.85 10.81
C LEU A 177 0.61 -13.95 10.15
N GLN A 178 1.89 -14.09 10.49
CA GLN A 178 2.73 -15.16 9.95
C GLN A 178 2.19 -16.56 10.31
N GLU A 179 1.65 -16.72 11.52
CA GLU A 179 0.96 -17.94 11.95
C GLU A 179 -0.29 -18.19 11.10
N LEU A 180 -1.12 -17.16 10.90
CA LEU A 180 -2.28 -17.25 10.01
C LEU A 180 -1.89 -17.64 8.57
N LEU A 181 -0.83 -17.05 8.01
CA LEU A 181 -0.33 -17.37 6.66
C LEU A 181 0.17 -18.82 6.55
N ALA A 182 0.69 -19.39 7.64
CA ALA A 182 1.12 -20.78 7.69
C ALA A 182 -0.07 -21.76 7.80
N GLU A 183 -1.13 -21.35 8.50
CA GLU A 183 -2.33 -22.18 8.76
C GLU A 183 -3.35 -22.12 7.62
N GLU A 184 -3.42 -21.01 6.88
CA GLU A 184 -4.43 -20.77 5.84
C GLU A 184 -3.80 -20.73 4.44
N PRO A 185 -3.66 -21.87 3.76
CA PRO A 185 -2.98 -21.97 2.47
C PRO A 185 -3.72 -21.27 1.32
N ARG A 186 -4.97 -20.83 1.52
CA ARG A 186 -5.69 -20.02 0.54
C ARG A 186 -5.18 -18.59 0.48
N ILE A 187 -4.50 -18.08 1.52
CA ILE A 187 -3.82 -16.79 1.45
C ILE A 187 -2.56 -16.99 0.59
N ARG A 188 -2.57 -16.42 -0.60
CA ARG A 188 -1.53 -16.63 -1.61
C ARG A 188 -0.62 -15.42 -1.79
N LEU A 189 -1.14 -14.23 -1.50
CA LEU A 189 -0.41 -12.97 -1.66
C LEU A 189 -0.73 -12.01 -0.51
N VAL A 190 0.32 -11.37 0.02
CA VAL A 190 0.22 -10.19 0.89
C VAL A 190 0.98 -9.07 0.18
N SER A 191 0.32 -7.96 -0.13
CA SER A 191 0.93 -6.84 -0.85
C SER A 191 0.94 -5.57 0.00
N CYS A 192 2.14 -5.00 0.19
CA CYS A 192 2.41 -3.94 1.16
C CYS A 192 3.04 -2.70 0.51
N GLY A 193 2.91 -1.55 1.19
CA GLY A 193 3.63 -0.30 0.94
C GLY A 193 4.77 -0.07 1.91
N HIS A 194 4.89 1.17 2.41
CA HIS A 194 5.73 1.65 3.51
C HIS A 194 7.24 1.73 3.21
N VAL A 195 7.78 0.76 2.52
CA VAL A 195 9.23 0.60 2.32
C VAL A 195 9.75 1.21 1.03
N HIS A 196 8.87 1.80 0.23
CA HIS A 196 9.16 2.55 -0.99
C HIS A 196 10.07 1.82 -2.00
N HIS A 197 10.17 0.49 -1.91
CA HIS A 197 10.88 -0.34 -2.89
C HIS A 197 10.19 -1.68 -3.09
N GLU A 198 10.55 -2.35 -4.16
CA GLU A 198 10.08 -3.69 -4.46
C GLU A 198 10.89 -4.74 -3.69
N SER A 199 10.19 -5.64 -3.03
CA SER A 199 10.77 -6.86 -2.46
C SER A 199 9.80 -8.02 -2.59
N SER A 200 10.29 -9.25 -2.45
CA SER A 200 9.48 -10.47 -2.40
C SER A 200 10.06 -11.43 -1.38
N HIS A 201 9.20 -11.91 -0.49
CA HIS A 201 9.48 -12.85 0.58
C HIS A 201 8.42 -13.94 0.58
N ARG A 202 8.68 -15.03 1.29
CA ARG A 202 7.71 -16.13 1.43
C ARG A 202 7.48 -16.48 2.89
N VAL A 203 6.20 -16.56 3.27
CA VAL A 203 5.77 -16.99 4.61
C VAL A 203 4.70 -18.05 4.44
N GLY A 204 4.97 -19.28 4.88
CA GLY A 204 4.08 -20.42 4.61
C GLY A 204 3.86 -20.62 3.11
N GLY A 205 2.60 -20.65 2.70
CA GLY A 205 2.20 -20.72 1.29
C GLY A 205 2.09 -19.38 0.57
N ALA A 206 2.13 -18.28 1.32
CA ALA A 206 1.92 -16.93 0.80
C ALA A 206 3.22 -16.27 0.31
N GLU A 207 3.12 -15.53 -0.78
CA GLU A 207 4.11 -14.56 -1.20
C GLU A 207 3.81 -13.23 -0.51
N VAL A 208 4.81 -12.59 0.10
CA VAL A 208 4.72 -11.26 0.71
C VAL A 208 5.54 -10.31 -0.16
N VAL A 209 4.89 -9.34 -0.76
CA VAL A 209 5.54 -8.40 -1.70
C VAL A 209 5.36 -6.96 -1.24
N THR A 210 6.31 -6.12 -1.62
CA THR A 210 6.20 -4.67 -1.43
C THR A 210 6.12 -3.95 -2.77
N VAL A 211 5.60 -2.74 -2.77
CA VAL A 211 5.46 -1.90 -3.96
C VAL A 211 6.36 -0.66 -3.84
N PRO A 212 6.96 -0.17 -4.94
CA PRO A 212 7.63 1.11 -4.92
C PRO A 212 6.64 2.25 -4.63
N SER A 213 7.11 3.32 -3.98
CA SER A 213 6.37 4.57 -3.87
C SER A 213 6.10 5.18 -5.25
N THR A 214 5.02 5.96 -5.35
CA THR A 214 4.78 6.83 -6.51
C THR A 214 5.69 8.09 -6.53
N GLY A 215 6.54 8.25 -5.52
CA GLY A 215 7.46 9.37 -5.34
C GLY A 215 8.86 8.94 -4.88
N LEU A 216 9.18 9.24 -3.62
CA LEU A 216 10.49 8.95 -3.01
C LEU A 216 10.76 7.44 -2.93
N GLN A 217 11.98 7.01 -3.23
CA GLN A 217 12.39 5.61 -3.16
C GLN A 217 13.46 5.40 -2.09
N PHE A 218 13.33 4.30 -1.33
CA PHE A 218 14.31 3.89 -0.32
C PHE A 218 15.28 2.85 -0.87
N SER A 219 16.51 2.85 -0.37
CA SER A 219 17.51 1.84 -0.70
C SER A 219 17.14 0.49 -0.08
N PRO A 220 17.04 -0.58 -0.87
CA PRO A 220 16.81 -1.93 -0.33
C PRO A 220 18.09 -2.58 0.22
N LEU A 221 19.23 -1.90 0.16
CA LEU A 221 20.55 -2.46 0.48
C LEU A 221 21.21 -1.81 1.69
N SER A 222 20.84 -0.56 2.01
CA SER A 222 21.44 0.18 3.11
C SER A 222 20.83 -0.19 4.45
N GLN A 223 21.67 -0.41 5.46
CA GLN A 223 21.23 -0.69 6.83
C GLN A 223 20.80 0.58 7.59
N GLU A 224 21.08 1.76 7.05
CA GLU A 224 20.66 3.07 7.51
C GLU A 224 19.70 3.68 6.49
N ALA A 225 18.94 4.71 6.91
CA ALA A 225 18.02 5.39 6.01
C ALA A 225 18.79 6.02 4.83
N GLU A 226 18.50 5.55 3.63
CA GLU A 226 19.11 6.01 2.40
C GLU A 226 18.06 6.13 1.30
N PHE A 227 18.01 7.28 0.64
CA PHE A 227 17.12 7.55 -0.48
C PHE A 227 17.86 7.40 -1.81
N VAL A 228 17.21 6.77 -2.77
CA VAL A 228 17.83 6.46 -4.07
C VAL A 228 17.08 7.11 -5.23
N ALA A 229 17.84 7.54 -6.23
CA ALA A 229 17.29 8.05 -7.48
C ALA A 229 16.81 6.90 -8.38
N ALA A 230 15.78 6.15 -7.89
CA ALA A 230 15.12 5.11 -8.66
C ALA A 230 13.77 5.61 -9.20
N PRO A 231 13.33 5.12 -10.38
CA PRO A 231 12.05 5.52 -10.93
C PRO A 231 10.89 5.14 -10.00
N PRO A 232 9.89 6.03 -9.81
CA PRO A 232 8.65 5.68 -9.12
C PRO A 232 7.87 4.63 -9.91
N GLY A 233 6.89 3.99 -9.27
CA GLY A 233 6.17 2.92 -9.94
C GLY A 233 4.89 2.51 -9.24
N TYR A 234 4.36 1.38 -9.68
CA TYR A 234 3.14 0.76 -9.19
C TYR A 234 3.21 -0.75 -9.39
N ARG A 235 2.29 -1.48 -8.74
CA ARG A 235 2.18 -2.93 -8.89
C ARG A 235 0.91 -3.31 -9.65
N ILE A 236 1.01 -4.30 -10.50
CA ILE A 236 -0.12 -4.97 -11.13
C ILE A 236 -0.27 -6.35 -10.51
N ILE A 237 -1.49 -6.74 -10.17
CA ILE A 237 -1.86 -8.07 -9.70
C ILE A 237 -2.94 -8.61 -10.64
N GLU A 238 -2.71 -9.79 -11.18
CA GLU A 238 -3.62 -10.45 -12.11
C GLU A 238 -4.14 -11.75 -11.50
N LEU A 239 -5.46 -11.85 -11.39
CA LEU A 239 -6.17 -13.01 -10.85
C LEU A 239 -6.87 -13.73 -11.99
N HIS A 240 -6.53 -15.00 -12.20
CA HIS A 240 -7.18 -15.81 -13.22
C HIS A 240 -7.22 -17.29 -12.80
N GLY A 241 -8.41 -17.83 -12.60
CA GLY A 241 -8.56 -19.17 -12.07
C GLY A 241 -7.81 -19.32 -10.74
N ASP A 242 -6.89 -20.28 -10.64
CA ASP A 242 -6.06 -20.50 -9.46
C ASP A 242 -4.72 -19.74 -9.48
N ILE A 243 -4.53 -18.89 -10.49
CA ILE A 243 -3.29 -18.13 -10.69
C ILE A 243 -3.45 -16.72 -10.09
N CYS A 244 -2.47 -16.35 -9.27
CA CYS A 244 -2.23 -14.98 -8.84
C CYS A 244 -0.82 -14.61 -9.32
N ALA A 245 -0.75 -13.77 -10.34
CA ALA A 245 0.51 -13.23 -10.85
C ALA A 245 0.65 -11.77 -10.43
N THR A 246 1.87 -11.34 -10.17
CA THR A 246 2.12 -9.95 -9.81
C THR A 246 3.43 -9.45 -10.39
N SER A 247 3.47 -8.18 -10.76
CA SER A 247 4.65 -7.50 -11.31
C SER A 247 4.66 -6.03 -10.91
N VAL A 248 5.86 -5.47 -10.79
CA VAL A 248 6.06 -4.03 -10.64
C VAL A 248 6.32 -3.40 -12.00
N VAL A 249 5.69 -2.26 -12.22
CA VAL A 249 5.95 -1.39 -13.38
C VAL A 249 6.52 -0.09 -12.86
N ARG A 250 7.68 0.32 -13.38
CA ARG A 250 8.32 1.59 -13.04
C ARG A 250 8.30 2.53 -14.24
N LEU A 251 8.32 3.82 -13.96
CA LEU A 251 8.57 4.82 -15.02
C LEU A 251 9.92 4.54 -15.70
N PRO A 252 10.12 4.97 -16.95
CA PRO A 252 11.35 4.70 -17.68
C PRO A 252 12.60 5.26 -17.01
N GLU A 253 12.48 6.38 -16.29
CA GLU A 253 13.58 7.07 -15.62
C GLU A 253 13.18 7.78 -14.33
N ALA A 254 14.13 8.01 -13.45
CA ALA A 254 13.98 8.86 -12.28
C ALA A 254 14.21 10.31 -12.69
N LEU A 255 13.18 11.15 -12.69
CA LEU A 255 13.26 12.54 -13.09
C LEU A 255 13.86 13.45 -12.02
N PHE A 256 13.93 12.99 -10.77
CA PHE A 256 14.38 13.77 -9.63
C PHE A 256 15.40 12.98 -8.80
N THR A 257 16.35 13.70 -8.20
CA THR A 257 17.34 13.12 -7.30
C THR A 257 16.97 13.49 -5.87
N PRO A 258 16.80 12.51 -4.96
CA PRO A 258 16.48 12.83 -3.57
C PRO A 258 17.65 13.47 -2.82
N VAL A 259 17.30 14.31 -1.86
CA VAL A 259 18.22 14.78 -0.82
C VAL A 259 18.27 13.70 0.27
N GLN A 260 19.46 13.35 0.73
CA GLN A 260 19.59 12.32 1.76
C GLN A 260 18.98 12.76 3.09
N PRO A 261 18.45 11.82 3.90
CA PRO A 261 17.88 12.11 5.19
C PRO A 261 18.96 12.62 6.17
N PRO A 262 18.59 13.36 7.21
CA PRO A 262 19.51 13.62 8.30
C PRO A 262 19.94 12.33 8.99
N ALA A 263 21.14 12.33 9.60
CA ALA A 263 21.74 11.12 10.21
C ALA A 263 20.96 10.56 11.41
N GLU A 264 19.90 11.23 11.85
CA GLU A 264 19.09 10.87 13.04
C GLU A 264 17.67 10.37 12.67
N LEU A 265 17.46 9.94 11.45
CA LEU A 265 16.16 9.43 10.99
C LEU A 265 15.99 7.96 11.39
#